data_5ad2675da892434180e907dae90b2ba3
#
_entry.id   5ad2675da892434180e907dae90b2ba3
#
_cell.length_a   1.000
_cell.length_b   1.000
_cell.length_c   1.000
_cell.angle_alpha   90.00
_cell.angle_beta   90.00
_cell.angle_gamma   90.00
#
_symmetry.space_group_name_H-M   'P 1'
#
loop_
_entity.id
_entity.type
_entity.pdbx_description
1 polymer ?
#
loop_
_entity_poly.entity_id
_entity_poly.type
_entity_poly.pdbx_seq_one_letter_code
_entity_poly.pdbx_strand_id
1 'polypeptide(L)'
;MRLRTIRILLLCLGIAFATYAAFVLSPWPAALLIRSVFSYDASKTNEALAKHVPADIREQRDIAYGGSPDERLDVYLPPNGGEPGRPMLVWIHGGGFVGGDRQDVAPYLKILAGKGYPAVAIGYSRAPAARYPMPVLQANAALGFLQRESARLGFDANRIVLAGDSAGAHIAAQLAAGLTGKDYAALLDLRPAIEPERLKGIALFCGAFDLTALDFTGPYGAFVRSALFAYFGTTNPLDSDRITEAAVPRYVTEAFPPSFISVGNGDALAPQSVMMAQALRDRGVKVDTLFFAPDTEPKLPHEYQFDLGRPEGRQALDRLTAFLQGLQP
;
A
#
# COMPACT_ATOMS: atom_id res chain seq x y z
N MET A 1 5.60 -40.24 -39.90
CA MET A 1 5.07 -39.94 -38.56
C MET A 1 6.15 -39.52 -37.54
N ARG A 2 7.22 -40.31 -37.37
CA ARG A 2 8.29 -40.04 -36.34
C ARG A 2 9.00 -38.70 -36.50
N LEU A 3 9.35 -38.24 -37.72
CA LEU A 3 10.10 -36.99 -37.90
C LEU A 3 9.28 -35.73 -37.56
N ARG A 4 8.00 -35.75 -37.85
CA ARG A 4 7.06 -34.66 -37.48
C ARG A 4 6.86 -34.56 -35.97
N THR A 5 6.76 -35.72 -35.29
CA THR A 5 6.65 -35.79 -33.82
C THR A 5 7.91 -35.27 -33.16
N ILE A 6 9.10 -35.61 -33.63
CA ILE A 6 10.39 -35.12 -33.12
C ILE A 6 10.47 -33.58 -33.27
N ARG A 7 10.09 -33.04 -34.45
CA ARG A 7 10.08 -31.56 -34.64
C ARG A 7 9.14 -30.84 -33.72
N ILE A 8 7.95 -31.39 -33.45
CA ILE A 8 6.99 -30.81 -32.50
C ILE A 8 7.58 -30.86 -31.08
N LEU A 9 8.18 -31.97 -30.68
CA LEU A 9 8.79 -32.11 -29.36
C LEU A 9 9.93 -31.11 -29.16
N LEU A 10 10.82 -30.94 -30.12
CA LEU A 10 11.91 -29.97 -30.08
C LEU A 10 11.40 -28.53 -30.00
N LEU A 11 10.31 -28.21 -30.74
CA LEU A 11 9.67 -26.91 -30.67
C LEU A 11 9.08 -26.65 -29.28
N CYS A 12 8.37 -27.63 -28.69
CA CYS A 12 7.82 -27.53 -27.33
C CYS A 12 8.90 -27.35 -26.30
N LEU A 13 10.01 -28.09 -26.37
CA LEU A 13 11.18 -27.95 -25.49
C LEU A 13 11.83 -26.57 -25.63
N GLY A 14 11.97 -26.08 -26.87
CA GLY A 14 12.48 -24.73 -27.14
C GLY A 14 11.61 -23.64 -26.55
N ILE A 15 10.28 -23.74 -26.68
CA ILE A 15 9.32 -22.81 -26.07
C ILE A 15 9.40 -22.89 -24.56
N ALA A 16 9.41 -24.07 -23.97
CA ALA A 16 9.52 -24.26 -22.51
C ALA A 16 10.82 -23.65 -21.95
N PHE A 17 11.94 -23.87 -22.64
CA PHE A 17 13.22 -23.27 -22.28
C PHE A 17 13.20 -21.74 -22.38
N ALA A 18 12.67 -21.19 -23.49
CA ALA A 18 12.57 -19.74 -23.67
C ALA A 18 11.66 -19.10 -22.61
N THR A 19 10.54 -19.74 -22.28
CA THR A 19 9.64 -19.30 -21.20
C THR A 19 10.36 -19.31 -19.86
N TYR A 20 11.02 -20.41 -19.50
CA TYR A 20 11.81 -20.51 -18.27
C TYR A 20 12.89 -19.42 -18.22
N ALA A 21 13.67 -19.26 -19.30
CA ALA A 21 14.70 -18.23 -19.37
C ALA A 21 14.11 -16.80 -19.20
N ALA A 22 12.95 -16.52 -19.78
CA ALA A 22 12.27 -15.24 -19.62
C ALA A 22 11.92 -14.94 -18.16
N PHE A 23 11.45 -15.93 -17.38
CA PHE A 23 11.15 -15.76 -15.96
C PHE A 23 12.40 -15.65 -15.07
N VAL A 24 13.49 -16.30 -15.45
CA VAL A 24 14.76 -16.26 -14.68
C VAL A 24 15.54 -14.97 -14.94
N LEU A 25 15.58 -14.53 -16.20
CA LEU A 25 16.40 -13.40 -16.63
C LEU A 25 15.69 -12.05 -16.55
N SER A 26 14.36 -12.05 -16.42
CA SER A 26 13.58 -10.82 -16.41
C SER A 26 12.44 -10.88 -15.39
N PRO A 27 12.21 -9.84 -14.60
CA PRO A 27 11.08 -9.77 -13.68
C PRO A 27 9.72 -9.52 -14.39
N TRP A 28 9.72 -9.14 -15.66
CA TRP A 28 8.51 -8.73 -16.37
C TRP A 28 7.45 -9.83 -16.48
N PRO A 29 7.77 -11.08 -16.86
CA PRO A 29 6.74 -12.12 -16.99
C PRO A 29 6.01 -12.37 -15.67
N ALA A 30 6.75 -12.48 -14.56
CA ALA A 30 6.17 -12.67 -13.26
C ALA A 30 5.34 -11.44 -12.81
N ALA A 31 5.85 -10.23 -13.04
CA ALA A 31 5.14 -9.00 -12.70
C ALA A 31 3.80 -8.87 -13.47
N LEU A 32 3.77 -9.21 -14.75
CA LEU A 32 2.53 -9.19 -15.55
C LEU A 32 1.51 -10.22 -15.07
N LEU A 33 1.97 -11.42 -14.69
CA LEU A 33 1.09 -12.45 -14.12
C LEU A 33 0.51 -11.99 -12.78
N ILE A 34 1.34 -11.47 -11.89
CA ILE A 34 0.91 -10.93 -10.59
C ILE A 34 -0.12 -9.80 -10.79
N ARG A 35 0.12 -8.87 -11.71
CA ARG A 35 -0.84 -7.80 -12.05
C ARG A 35 -2.19 -8.36 -12.45
N SER A 36 -2.21 -9.38 -13.31
CA SER A 36 -3.46 -9.98 -13.79
C SER A 36 -4.25 -10.63 -12.65
N VAL A 37 -3.58 -11.34 -11.74
CA VAL A 37 -4.21 -11.96 -10.57
C VAL A 37 -4.78 -10.89 -9.65
N PHE A 38 -4.00 -9.87 -9.29
CA PHE A 38 -4.44 -8.81 -8.39
C PHE A 38 -5.58 -7.98 -8.98
N SER A 39 -5.55 -7.65 -10.28
CA SER A 39 -6.66 -6.95 -10.93
C SER A 39 -7.97 -7.75 -10.89
N TYR A 40 -7.88 -9.08 -11.02
CA TYR A 40 -9.04 -9.95 -10.92
C TYR A 40 -9.62 -9.99 -9.48
N ASP A 41 -8.75 -10.12 -8.47
CA ASP A 41 -9.17 -10.14 -7.07
C ASP A 41 -9.71 -8.79 -6.63
N ALA A 42 -9.07 -7.69 -7.03
CA ALA A 42 -9.53 -6.32 -6.77
C ALA A 42 -10.92 -6.05 -7.39
N SER A 43 -11.16 -6.56 -8.62
CA SER A 43 -12.47 -6.43 -9.25
C SER A 43 -13.59 -7.08 -8.42
N LYS A 44 -13.35 -8.27 -7.87
CA LYS A 44 -14.31 -8.95 -6.98
C LYS A 44 -14.53 -8.19 -5.66
N THR A 45 -13.44 -7.70 -5.07
CA THR A 45 -13.50 -6.90 -3.85
C THR A 45 -14.29 -5.62 -4.08
N ASN A 46 -14.05 -4.94 -5.18
CA ASN A 46 -14.75 -3.72 -5.56
C ASN A 46 -16.25 -3.98 -5.80
N GLU A 47 -16.61 -5.07 -6.46
CA GLU A 47 -18.00 -5.47 -6.64
C GLU A 47 -18.69 -5.73 -5.29
N ALA A 48 -18.02 -6.42 -4.37
CA ALA A 48 -18.54 -6.69 -3.04
C ALA A 48 -18.70 -5.42 -2.19
N LEU A 49 -17.80 -4.44 -2.33
CA LEU A 49 -17.85 -3.15 -1.64
C LEU A 49 -18.87 -2.18 -2.24
N ALA A 50 -19.19 -2.29 -3.53
CA ALA A 50 -20.05 -1.34 -4.25
C ALA A 50 -21.41 -1.10 -3.59
N LYS A 51 -22.02 -2.15 -2.99
CA LYS A 51 -23.30 -2.07 -2.26
C LYS A 51 -23.24 -1.21 -0.99
N HIS A 52 -22.05 -0.92 -0.48
CA HIS A 52 -21.84 -0.12 0.73
C HIS A 52 -21.47 1.34 0.40
N VAL A 53 -21.24 1.65 -0.89
CA VAL A 53 -20.85 2.99 -1.34
C VAL A 53 -22.07 3.90 -1.33
N PRO A 54 -22.03 5.06 -0.63
CA PRO A 54 -23.09 6.07 -0.71
C PRO A 54 -23.23 6.65 -2.12
N ALA A 55 -24.44 6.99 -2.51
CA ALA A 55 -24.73 7.45 -3.87
C ALA A 55 -24.28 8.88 -4.16
N ASP A 56 -24.07 9.70 -3.14
CA ASP A 56 -23.90 11.15 -3.22
C ASP A 56 -22.45 11.64 -3.00
N ILE A 57 -21.46 10.73 -3.13
CA ILE A 57 -20.04 11.06 -3.02
C ILE A 57 -19.60 11.89 -4.23
N ARG A 58 -18.93 13.00 -3.98
CA ARG A 58 -18.32 13.82 -5.04
C ARG A 58 -16.95 13.28 -5.41
N GLU A 59 -16.74 13.00 -6.68
CA GLU A 59 -15.52 12.41 -7.20
C GLU A 59 -14.80 13.36 -8.14
N GLN A 60 -13.47 13.46 -8.00
CA GLN A 60 -12.59 14.09 -8.98
C GLN A 60 -11.51 13.03 -9.31
N ARG A 61 -11.52 12.54 -10.53
CA ARG A 61 -10.71 11.37 -10.91
C ARG A 61 -9.61 11.73 -11.90
N ASP A 62 -8.60 10.90 -11.94
CA ASP A 62 -7.53 10.93 -12.93
C ASP A 62 -6.74 12.25 -12.95
N ILE A 63 -6.54 12.85 -11.77
CA ILE A 63 -5.83 14.11 -11.60
C ILE A 63 -4.33 13.86 -11.64
N ALA A 64 -3.62 14.44 -12.61
CA ALA A 64 -2.17 14.34 -12.70
C ALA A 64 -1.51 15.15 -11.56
N TYR A 65 -0.61 14.51 -10.80
CA TYR A 65 0.23 15.18 -9.81
C TYR A 65 1.70 15.24 -10.22
N GLY A 66 2.08 14.52 -11.27
CA GLY A 66 3.43 14.46 -11.84
C GLY A 66 3.42 14.18 -13.33
N GLY A 67 4.60 13.90 -13.90
CA GLY A 67 4.80 13.74 -15.34
C GLY A 67 4.64 12.32 -15.87
N SER A 68 4.69 11.30 -15.01
CA SER A 68 4.47 9.92 -15.42
C SER A 68 2.98 9.62 -15.60
N PRO A 69 2.59 8.73 -16.53
CA PRO A 69 1.21 8.27 -16.69
C PRO A 69 0.60 7.67 -15.40
N ASP A 70 1.44 7.08 -14.53
CA ASP A 70 1.03 6.48 -13.26
C ASP A 70 0.89 7.51 -12.13
N GLU A 71 1.47 8.73 -12.29
CA GLU A 71 1.40 9.82 -11.31
C GLU A 71 0.04 10.51 -11.36
N ARG A 72 -0.99 9.76 -11.00
CA ARG A 72 -2.40 10.18 -10.95
C ARG A 72 -2.98 9.93 -9.57
N LEU A 73 -3.97 10.74 -9.20
CA LEU A 73 -4.74 10.54 -7.99
C LEU A 73 -6.22 10.75 -8.23
N ASP A 74 -7.03 10.14 -7.37
CA ASP A 74 -8.48 10.30 -7.35
C ASP A 74 -8.89 10.87 -5.99
N VAL A 75 -9.79 11.85 -5.98
CA VAL A 75 -10.30 12.53 -4.78
C VAL A 75 -11.76 12.17 -4.57
N TYR A 76 -12.10 11.79 -3.35
CA TYR A 76 -13.46 11.46 -2.91
C TYR A 76 -13.84 12.38 -1.76
N LEU A 77 -14.88 13.17 -1.95
CA LEU A 77 -15.30 14.19 -0.99
C LEU A 77 -16.68 13.85 -0.42
N PRO A 78 -16.88 14.13 0.86
CA PRO A 78 -18.21 14.09 1.45
C PRO A 78 -19.22 14.95 0.68
N PRO A 79 -20.51 14.58 0.64
CA PRO A 79 -21.54 15.33 -0.08
C PRO A 79 -21.58 16.84 0.28
N ASN A 80 -21.44 17.13 1.56
CA ASN A 80 -21.51 18.48 2.13
C ASN A 80 -20.13 19.13 2.39
N GLY A 81 -19.07 18.64 1.73
CA GLY A 81 -17.71 19.17 1.89
C GLY A 81 -16.96 18.67 3.13
N GLY A 82 -17.60 17.83 3.95
CA GLY A 82 -17.04 17.34 5.24
C GLY A 82 -17.15 18.35 6.38
N GLU A 83 -16.92 17.88 7.60
CA GLU A 83 -16.91 18.74 8.78
C GLU A 83 -15.53 19.42 8.91
N PRO A 84 -15.50 20.70 9.30
CA PRO A 84 -14.25 21.40 9.57
C PRO A 84 -13.37 20.65 10.58
N GLY A 85 -12.06 20.62 10.33
CA GLY A 85 -11.09 19.97 11.23
C GLY A 85 -10.95 18.46 11.06
N ARG A 86 -11.74 17.81 10.20
CA ARG A 86 -11.51 16.39 9.87
C ARG A 86 -10.26 16.24 9.03
N PRO A 87 -9.40 15.25 9.33
CA PRO A 87 -8.22 15.01 8.53
C PRO A 87 -8.59 14.45 7.15
N MET A 88 -7.78 14.80 6.14
CA MET A 88 -7.81 14.16 4.84
C MET A 88 -7.05 12.83 4.90
N LEU A 89 -7.69 11.75 4.47
CA LEU A 89 -7.06 10.44 4.35
C LEU A 89 -6.39 10.30 2.97
N VAL A 90 -5.10 10.02 2.95
CA VAL A 90 -4.35 9.77 1.72
C VAL A 90 -3.93 8.31 1.69
N TRP A 91 -4.53 7.53 0.79
CA TRP A 91 -4.34 6.09 0.70
C TRP A 91 -3.39 5.71 -0.43
N ILE A 92 -2.43 4.88 -0.12
CA ILE A 92 -1.49 4.25 -1.05
C ILE A 92 -1.89 2.78 -1.19
N HIS A 93 -2.24 2.36 -2.40
CA HIS A 93 -2.74 1.02 -2.66
C HIS A 93 -1.66 -0.06 -2.53
N GLY A 94 -2.09 -1.29 -2.23
CA GLY A 94 -1.26 -2.48 -2.21
C GLY A 94 -0.88 -2.99 -3.59
N GLY A 95 -0.52 -4.28 -3.67
CA GLY A 95 -0.20 -4.96 -4.93
C GLY A 95 1.24 -5.43 -5.06
N GLY A 96 1.95 -5.68 -3.92
CA GLY A 96 3.29 -6.26 -3.91
C GLY A 96 4.34 -5.44 -4.67
N PHE A 97 4.17 -4.11 -4.76
CA PHE A 97 5.00 -3.17 -5.54
C PHE A 97 4.93 -3.35 -7.05
N VAL A 98 4.35 -4.43 -7.56
CA VAL A 98 4.31 -4.79 -8.99
C VAL A 98 2.92 -4.69 -9.61
N GLY A 99 1.87 -4.78 -8.82
CA GLY A 99 0.46 -4.71 -9.23
C GLY A 99 -0.31 -3.64 -8.46
N GLY A 100 -1.63 -3.75 -8.47
CA GLY A 100 -2.55 -2.81 -7.86
C GLY A 100 -2.76 -1.52 -8.66
N ASP A 101 -3.81 -0.80 -8.30
CA ASP A 101 -4.16 0.50 -8.86
C ASP A 101 -4.93 1.32 -7.82
N ARG A 102 -4.91 2.66 -7.92
CA ARG A 102 -5.69 3.56 -7.06
C ARG A 102 -7.20 3.27 -7.11
N GLN A 103 -7.67 2.67 -8.20
CA GLN A 103 -9.08 2.31 -8.36
C GLN A 103 -9.46 1.07 -7.55
N ASP A 104 -8.49 0.24 -7.16
CA ASP A 104 -8.74 -0.97 -6.37
C ASP A 104 -9.25 -0.64 -4.96
N VAL A 105 -8.89 0.53 -4.42
CA VAL A 105 -9.32 1.01 -3.09
C VAL A 105 -10.45 2.04 -3.16
N ALA A 106 -10.88 2.43 -4.37
CA ALA A 106 -11.87 3.48 -4.58
C ALA A 106 -13.19 3.27 -3.83
N PRO A 107 -13.85 2.09 -3.85
CA PRO A 107 -15.10 1.89 -3.11
C PRO A 107 -14.92 2.06 -1.60
N TYR A 108 -13.81 1.58 -1.02
CA TYR A 108 -13.53 1.72 0.41
C TYR A 108 -13.34 3.21 0.79
N LEU A 109 -12.64 3.98 -0.03
CA LEU A 109 -12.43 5.41 0.18
C LEU A 109 -13.73 6.22 0.01
N LYS A 110 -14.61 5.83 -0.90
CA LYS A 110 -15.95 6.41 -1.02
C LYS A 110 -16.80 6.17 0.24
N ILE A 111 -16.69 4.98 0.84
CA ILE A 111 -17.37 4.68 2.10
C ILE A 111 -16.83 5.59 3.22
N LEU A 112 -15.51 5.82 3.29
CA LEU A 112 -14.91 6.76 4.25
C LEU A 112 -15.32 8.21 3.98
N ALA A 113 -15.41 8.60 2.70
CA ALA A 113 -15.95 9.92 2.33
C ALA A 113 -17.41 10.09 2.77
N GLY A 114 -18.24 9.04 2.65
CA GLY A 114 -19.60 9.02 3.18
C GLY A 114 -19.69 9.12 4.71
N LYS A 115 -18.62 8.72 5.43
CA LYS A 115 -18.48 8.95 6.87
C LYS A 115 -17.94 10.36 7.21
N GLY A 116 -17.75 11.22 6.20
CA GLY A 116 -17.35 12.61 6.36
C GLY A 116 -15.85 12.89 6.28
N TYR A 117 -15.03 11.93 5.87
CA TYR A 117 -13.58 12.11 5.71
C TYR A 117 -13.22 12.31 4.23
N PRO A 118 -12.69 13.47 3.82
CA PRO A 118 -12.08 13.59 2.50
C PRO A 118 -11.03 12.50 2.31
N ALA A 119 -11.07 11.80 1.19
CA ALA A 119 -10.16 10.70 0.93
C ALA A 119 -9.53 10.81 -0.45
N VAL A 120 -8.27 10.44 -0.56
CA VAL A 120 -7.49 10.48 -1.81
C VAL A 120 -6.84 9.12 -2.03
N ALA A 121 -7.00 8.55 -3.22
CA ALA A 121 -6.22 7.40 -3.67
C ALA A 121 -5.06 7.87 -4.53
N ILE A 122 -3.83 7.52 -4.19
CA ILE A 122 -2.63 7.84 -4.97
C ILE A 122 -2.26 6.65 -5.85
N GLY A 123 -2.10 6.87 -7.16
CA GLY A 123 -1.38 5.96 -8.04
C GLY A 123 0.11 6.24 -7.99
N TYR A 124 0.91 5.24 -8.28
CA TYR A 124 2.36 5.32 -8.37
C TYR A 124 2.89 4.33 -9.42
N SER A 125 4.10 4.58 -9.93
CA SER A 125 4.71 3.72 -10.94
C SER A 125 5.19 2.41 -10.33
N ARG A 126 4.71 1.30 -10.90
CA ARG A 126 4.93 -0.05 -10.39
C ARG A 126 6.18 -0.68 -10.98
N ALA A 127 6.83 -1.52 -10.18
CA ALA A 127 7.95 -2.33 -10.64
C ALA A 127 7.50 -3.34 -11.72
N PRO A 128 8.38 -3.69 -12.67
CA PRO A 128 9.78 -3.30 -12.81
C PRO A 128 10.01 -2.02 -13.60
N ALA A 129 8.95 -1.32 -14.05
CA ALA A 129 9.08 -0.05 -14.79
C ALA A 129 9.67 1.07 -13.89
N ALA A 130 9.28 1.09 -12.62
CA ALA A 130 9.91 1.91 -11.60
C ALA A 130 10.35 1.04 -10.43
N ARG A 131 11.54 1.29 -9.91
CA ARG A 131 12.15 0.50 -8.83
C ARG A 131 12.19 1.30 -7.54
N TYR A 132 12.51 0.63 -6.45
CA TYR A 132 12.79 1.23 -5.15
C TYR A 132 13.82 2.38 -5.27
N PRO A 133 13.63 3.54 -4.64
CA PRO A 133 12.50 3.95 -3.80
C PRO A 133 11.43 4.78 -4.55
N MET A 134 11.36 4.70 -5.88
CA MET A 134 10.50 5.58 -6.70
C MET A 134 9.05 5.72 -6.20
N PRO A 135 8.33 4.64 -5.78
CA PRO A 135 6.99 4.77 -5.24
C PRO A 135 6.90 5.70 -4.01
N VAL A 136 7.91 5.67 -3.13
CA VAL A 136 7.97 6.55 -1.94
C VAL A 136 8.15 8.02 -2.36
N LEU A 137 9.04 8.27 -3.34
CA LEU A 137 9.30 9.62 -3.86
C LEU A 137 8.07 10.19 -4.58
N GLN A 138 7.35 9.36 -5.34
CA GLN A 138 6.12 9.76 -6.00
C GLN A 138 4.99 10.04 -5.00
N ALA A 139 4.86 9.22 -3.96
CA ALA A 139 3.89 9.49 -2.88
C ALA A 139 4.21 10.82 -2.16
N ASN A 140 5.49 11.13 -1.92
CA ASN A 140 5.91 12.43 -1.40
C ASN A 140 5.53 13.58 -2.35
N ALA A 141 5.76 13.43 -3.65
CA ALA A 141 5.38 14.43 -4.65
C ALA A 141 3.85 14.65 -4.68
N ALA A 142 3.07 13.57 -4.54
CA ALA A 142 1.61 13.65 -4.44
C ALA A 142 1.17 14.46 -3.21
N LEU A 143 1.81 14.31 -2.04
CA LEU A 143 1.50 15.14 -0.86
C LEU A 143 1.76 16.62 -1.12
N GLY A 144 2.89 16.96 -1.74
CA GLY A 144 3.19 18.35 -2.13
C GLY A 144 2.17 18.92 -3.12
N PHE A 145 1.70 18.11 -4.08
CA PHE A 145 0.64 18.49 -5.00
C PHE A 145 -0.66 18.74 -4.25
N LEU A 146 -1.09 17.83 -3.39
CA LEU A 146 -2.31 17.94 -2.60
C LEU A 146 -2.29 19.19 -1.71
N GLN A 147 -1.14 19.54 -1.13
CA GLN A 147 -0.99 20.75 -0.34
C GLN A 147 -1.22 22.01 -1.19
N ARG A 148 -0.63 22.09 -2.37
CA ARG A 148 -0.78 23.27 -3.25
C ARG A 148 -2.18 23.41 -3.84
N GLU A 149 -2.84 22.30 -4.13
CA GLU A 149 -4.13 22.25 -4.83
C GLU A 149 -5.34 22.08 -3.89
N SER A 150 -5.13 22.04 -2.57
CA SER A 150 -6.14 21.71 -1.58
C SER A 150 -7.42 22.57 -1.70
N ALA A 151 -7.26 23.88 -1.87
CA ALA A 151 -8.40 24.80 -2.04
C ALA A 151 -9.20 24.49 -3.31
N ARG A 152 -8.52 24.23 -4.42
CA ARG A 152 -9.16 23.89 -5.70
C ARG A 152 -9.87 22.54 -5.64
N LEU A 153 -9.27 21.58 -4.93
CA LEU A 153 -9.79 20.22 -4.79
C LEU A 153 -10.88 20.11 -3.70
N GLY A 154 -11.02 21.12 -2.83
CA GLY A 154 -12.12 21.24 -1.88
C GLY A 154 -11.90 20.52 -0.55
N PHE A 155 -10.67 20.47 -0.03
CA PHE A 155 -10.33 19.91 1.28
C PHE A 155 -9.24 20.73 1.98
N ASP A 156 -9.01 20.44 3.27
CA ASP A 156 -7.92 21.04 4.05
C ASP A 156 -6.72 20.09 4.11
N ALA A 157 -5.60 20.48 3.48
CA ALA A 157 -4.34 19.72 3.50
C ALA A 157 -3.44 20.04 4.72
N ASN A 158 -3.94 20.75 5.73
CA ASN A 158 -3.17 20.96 6.97
C ASN A 158 -3.26 19.76 7.93
N ARG A 159 -4.15 18.82 7.65
CA ARG A 159 -4.41 17.66 8.50
C ARG A 159 -4.48 16.41 7.63
N ILE A 160 -3.34 15.78 7.46
CA ILE A 160 -3.19 14.58 6.61
C ILE A 160 -3.06 13.34 7.49
N VAL A 161 -3.76 12.28 7.14
CA VAL A 161 -3.50 10.93 7.62
C VAL A 161 -3.08 10.09 6.42
N LEU A 162 -1.85 9.56 6.46
CA LEU A 162 -1.43 8.56 5.49
C LEU A 162 -2.11 7.24 5.79
N ALA A 163 -2.45 6.49 4.75
CA ALA A 163 -2.95 5.14 4.90
C ALA A 163 -2.47 4.24 3.75
N GLY A 164 -2.54 2.95 3.97
CA GLY A 164 -2.26 1.99 2.93
C GLY A 164 -2.46 0.55 3.39
N ASP A 165 -2.51 -0.33 2.42
CA ASP A 165 -2.61 -1.77 2.58
C ASP A 165 -1.40 -2.46 1.96
N SER A 166 -0.93 -3.56 2.56
CA SER A 166 0.13 -4.41 2.01
C SER A 166 1.40 -3.61 1.62
N ALA A 167 1.82 -3.66 0.37
CA ALA A 167 2.92 -2.86 -0.17
C ALA A 167 2.67 -1.34 -0.04
N GLY A 168 1.43 -0.89 -0.14
CA GLY A 168 1.05 0.51 0.07
C GLY A 168 1.22 0.94 1.52
N ALA A 169 0.94 0.07 2.49
CA ALA A 169 1.22 0.34 3.90
C ALA A 169 2.73 0.48 4.16
N HIS A 170 3.55 -0.33 3.49
CA HIS A 170 5.01 -0.19 3.52
C HIS A 170 5.46 1.17 2.97
N ILE A 171 4.97 1.56 1.78
CA ILE A 171 5.31 2.86 1.17
C ILE A 171 4.86 4.02 2.07
N ALA A 172 3.65 3.94 2.64
CA ALA A 172 3.13 4.95 3.57
C ALA A 172 4.02 5.07 4.82
N ALA A 173 4.43 3.94 5.40
CA ALA A 173 5.29 3.92 6.58
C ALA A 173 6.70 4.46 6.29
N GLN A 174 7.28 4.12 5.13
CA GLN A 174 8.57 4.68 4.68
C GLN A 174 8.46 6.20 4.49
N LEU A 175 7.40 6.66 3.83
CA LEU A 175 7.17 8.10 3.63
C LEU A 175 7.03 8.81 4.97
N ALA A 176 6.23 8.28 5.90
CA ALA A 176 6.07 8.86 7.24
C ALA A 176 7.41 8.94 8.00
N ALA A 177 8.22 7.86 7.96
CA ALA A 177 9.55 7.85 8.57
C ALA A 177 10.49 8.88 7.93
N GLY A 178 10.44 9.04 6.60
CA GLY A 178 11.23 10.04 5.88
C GLY A 178 10.78 11.48 6.14
N LEU A 179 9.47 11.72 6.30
CA LEU A 179 8.94 13.04 6.65
C LEU A 179 9.32 13.47 8.08
N THR A 180 9.46 12.51 9.01
CA THR A 180 9.70 12.77 10.43
C THR A 180 11.13 12.50 10.91
N GLY A 181 11.97 11.90 10.06
CA GLY A 181 13.36 11.54 10.36
C GLY A 181 14.34 12.05 9.30
N LYS A 182 15.13 13.07 9.62
CA LYS A 182 16.07 13.71 8.67
C LYS A 182 17.10 12.74 8.10
N ASP A 183 17.64 11.85 8.92
CA ASP A 183 18.66 10.89 8.49
C ASP A 183 18.06 9.87 7.50
N TYR A 184 16.83 9.44 7.74
CA TYR A 184 16.16 8.54 6.81
C TYR A 184 15.71 9.23 5.53
N ALA A 185 15.28 10.49 5.60
CA ALA A 185 15.03 11.31 4.42
C ALA A 185 16.28 11.42 3.54
N ALA A 186 17.44 11.68 4.15
CA ALA A 186 18.73 11.76 3.43
C ALA A 186 19.10 10.40 2.79
N LEU A 187 18.87 9.28 3.49
CA LEU A 187 19.14 7.93 2.98
C LEU A 187 18.30 7.62 1.74
N LEU A 188 17.03 8.07 1.70
CA LEU A 188 16.12 7.90 0.58
C LEU A 188 16.29 8.93 -0.54
N ASP A 189 17.17 9.94 -0.39
CA ASP A 189 17.20 11.15 -1.21
C ASP A 189 15.80 11.82 -1.29
N LEU A 190 15.07 11.79 -0.19
CA LEU A 190 13.73 12.34 -0.07
C LEU A 190 13.81 13.77 0.48
N ARG A 191 13.25 14.70 -0.30
CA ARG A 191 13.02 16.07 0.17
C ARG A 191 11.57 16.19 0.62
N PRO A 192 11.28 16.31 1.94
CA PRO A 192 9.92 16.42 2.43
C PRO A 192 9.11 17.46 1.68
N ALA A 193 7.98 17.05 1.10
CA ALA A 193 7.13 17.93 0.30
C ALA A 193 6.06 18.66 1.15
N ILE A 194 5.91 18.24 2.40
CA ILE A 194 5.03 18.85 3.40
C ILE A 194 5.79 18.96 4.73
N GLU A 195 5.37 19.89 5.58
CA GLU A 195 5.87 19.98 6.95
C GLU A 195 5.39 18.77 7.77
N PRO A 196 6.25 18.16 8.62
CA PRO A 196 5.90 16.99 9.43
C PRO A 196 4.64 17.17 10.28
N GLU A 197 4.40 18.38 10.78
CA GLU A 197 3.27 18.74 11.63
C GLU A 197 1.92 18.62 10.94
N ARG A 198 1.89 18.57 9.59
CA ARG A 198 0.67 18.33 8.82
C ARG A 198 0.27 16.86 8.85
N LEU A 199 1.20 15.94 9.08
CA LEU A 199 0.96 14.51 9.21
C LEU A 199 0.42 14.20 10.61
N LYS A 200 -0.90 14.08 10.74
CA LYS A 200 -1.59 13.90 12.03
C LYS A 200 -1.67 12.45 12.47
N GLY A 201 -1.51 11.51 11.57
CA GLY A 201 -1.57 10.07 11.86
C GLY A 201 -1.25 9.21 10.65
N ILE A 202 -1.19 7.92 10.90
CA ILE A 202 -1.03 6.90 9.85
C ILE A 202 -1.86 5.66 10.15
N ALA A 203 -2.48 5.08 9.11
CA ALA A 203 -3.26 3.84 9.21
C ALA A 203 -2.66 2.77 8.29
N LEU A 204 -2.15 1.70 8.88
CA LEU A 204 -1.36 0.68 8.21
C LEU A 204 -2.09 -0.68 8.28
N PHE A 205 -2.46 -1.21 7.13
CA PHE A 205 -3.12 -2.50 7.04
C PHE A 205 -2.18 -3.54 6.41
N CYS A 206 -1.95 -4.64 7.12
CA CYS A 206 -1.23 -5.84 6.65
C CYS A 206 0.08 -5.56 5.87
N GLY A 207 0.88 -4.59 6.29
CA GLY A 207 2.08 -4.17 5.58
C GLY A 207 3.27 -5.11 5.76
N ALA A 208 4.15 -5.13 4.75
CA ALA A 208 5.44 -5.82 4.78
C ALA A 208 6.54 -4.82 5.20
N PHE A 209 6.69 -4.55 6.50
CA PHE A 209 7.47 -3.40 7.00
C PHE A 209 8.98 -3.64 7.06
N ASP A 210 9.44 -4.87 7.21
CA ASP A 210 10.85 -5.26 7.06
C ASP A 210 10.98 -6.33 5.98
N LEU A 211 11.41 -5.90 4.79
CA LEU A 211 11.53 -6.79 3.64
C LEU A 211 12.66 -7.83 3.81
N THR A 212 13.61 -7.59 4.73
CA THR A 212 14.68 -8.57 5.06
C THR A 212 14.15 -9.75 5.87
N ALA A 213 13.02 -9.58 6.56
CA ALA A 213 12.40 -10.56 7.43
C ALA A 213 11.19 -11.28 6.79
N LEU A 214 11.01 -11.17 5.46
CA LEU A 214 9.98 -11.90 4.74
C LEU A 214 10.34 -13.39 4.60
N ASP A 215 9.31 -14.25 4.52
CA ASP A 215 9.51 -15.67 4.25
C ASP A 215 9.69 -15.92 2.74
N PHE A 216 10.91 -16.24 2.35
CA PHE A 216 11.28 -16.57 0.97
C PHE A 216 11.05 -18.03 0.62
N THR A 217 10.73 -18.91 1.58
CA THR A 217 10.65 -20.36 1.42
C THR A 217 9.25 -20.93 1.55
N GLY A 218 8.36 -20.22 2.24
CA GLY A 218 6.98 -20.62 2.48
C GLY A 218 6.09 -20.61 1.24
N PRO A 219 4.79 -20.81 1.41
CA PRO A 219 3.82 -20.88 0.30
C PRO A 219 3.83 -19.67 -0.62
N TYR A 220 4.15 -18.49 -0.09
CA TYR A 220 4.26 -17.23 -0.83
C TYR A 220 5.68 -16.89 -1.27
N GLY A 221 6.68 -17.75 -1.00
CA GLY A 221 8.10 -17.46 -1.25
C GLY A 221 8.40 -17.16 -2.73
N ALA A 222 7.75 -17.84 -3.66
CA ALA A 222 7.90 -17.55 -5.10
C ALA A 222 7.38 -16.15 -5.47
N PHE A 223 6.24 -15.75 -4.92
CA PHE A 223 5.68 -14.41 -5.08
C PHE A 223 6.63 -13.36 -4.49
N VAL A 224 7.09 -13.54 -3.25
CA VAL A 224 8.02 -12.63 -2.56
C VAL A 224 9.28 -12.43 -3.39
N ARG A 225 9.94 -13.51 -3.83
CA ARG A 225 11.13 -13.42 -4.69
C ARG A 225 10.88 -12.65 -5.98
N SER A 226 9.77 -12.93 -6.66
CA SER A 226 9.43 -12.28 -7.93
C SER A 226 9.13 -10.79 -7.76
N ALA A 227 8.37 -10.44 -6.73
CA ALA A 227 8.02 -9.05 -6.42
C ALA A 227 9.27 -8.24 -6.04
N LEU A 228 10.14 -8.78 -5.18
CA LEU A 228 11.37 -8.11 -4.77
C LEU A 228 12.42 -8.08 -5.89
N PHE A 229 12.49 -9.10 -6.76
CA PHE A 229 13.30 -9.02 -7.97
C PHE A 229 12.86 -7.86 -8.87
N ALA A 230 11.55 -7.70 -9.07
CA ALA A 230 11.05 -6.56 -9.83
C ALA A 230 11.35 -5.23 -9.13
N TYR A 231 11.15 -5.14 -7.81
CA TYR A 231 11.23 -3.90 -7.04
C TYR A 231 12.66 -3.41 -6.85
N PHE A 232 13.62 -4.32 -6.57
CA PHE A 232 15.04 -3.96 -6.40
C PHE A 232 15.88 -4.14 -7.67
N GLY A 233 15.40 -4.90 -8.66
CA GLY A 233 16.09 -5.15 -9.92
C GLY A 233 17.24 -6.17 -9.81
N THR A 234 17.25 -7.01 -8.79
CA THR A 234 18.21 -8.06 -8.56
C THR A 234 17.52 -9.38 -8.20
N THR A 235 18.03 -10.50 -8.70
CA THR A 235 17.52 -11.85 -8.38
C THR A 235 17.79 -12.26 -6.94
N ASN A 236 18.74 -11.61 -6.29
CA ASN A 236 19.06 -11.82 -4.87
C ASN A 236 18.90 -10.49 -4.10
N PRO A 237 17.67 -10.08 -3.77
CA PRO A 237 17.43 -8.80 -3.12
C PRO A 237 18.07 -8.69 -1.73
N LEU A 238 18.31 -9.82 -1.03
CA LEU A 238 18.96 -9.83 0.28
C LEU A 238 20.43 -9.39 0.25
N ASP A 239 21.10 -9.48 -0.90
CA ASP A 239 22.47 -9.00 -1.08
C ASP A 239 22.55 -7.50 -1.40
N SER A 240 21.39 -6.83 -1.51
CA SER A 240 21.34 -5.41 -1.81
C SER A 240 21.21 -4.58 -0.53
N ASP A 241 22.06 -3.58 -0.34
CA ASP A 241 21.93 -2.61 0.75
C ASP A 241 20.54 -1.91 0.74
N ARG A 242 19.93 -1.79 -0.44
CA ARG A 242 18.62 -1.16 -0.63
C ARG A 242 17.49 -1.89 0.11
N ILE A 243 17.57 -3.20 0.31
CA ILE A 243 16.53 -3.92 1.07
C ILE A 243 16.58 -3.56 2.56
N THR A 244 17.78 -3.26 3.07
CA THR A 244 17.99 -2.82 4.45
C THR A 244 17.46 -1.39 4.64
N GLU A 245 17.63 -0.52 3.65
CA GLU A 245 17.02 0.82 3.62
C GLU A 245 15.49 0.74 3.68
N ALA A 246 14.89 -0.31 3.13
CA ALA A 246 13.46 -0.55 3.13
C ALA A 246 12.93 -1.20 4.43
N ALA A 247 13.77 -1.47 5.44
CA ALA A 247 13.37 -2.03 6.72
C ALA A 247 12.87 -0.93 7.68
N VAL A 248 11.62 -0.49 7.50
CA VAL A 248 11.01 0.69 8.16
C VAL A 248 11.16 0.69 9.69
N PRO A 249 10.98 -0.46 10.42
CA PRO A 249 11.12 -0.47 11.87
C PRO A 249 12.47 0.03 12.41
N ARG A 250 13.51 0.00 11.58
CA ARG A 250 14.87 0.48 11.94
C ARG A 250 14.97 2.00 11.96
N TYR A 251 14.06 2.70 11.26
CA TYR A 251 14.15 4.14 11.01
C TYR A 251 13.04 4.94 11.69
N VAL A 252 12.13 4.29 12.40
CA VAL A 252 11.10 4.99 13.18
C VAL A 252 11.72 5.74 14.36
N THR A 253 11.25 6.95 14.60
CA THR A 253 11.68 7.82 15.70
C THR A 253 10.49 8.19 16.57
N GLU A 254 10.74 8.88 17.68
CA GLU A 254 9.68 9.44 18.56
C GLU A 254 8.78 10.45 17.84
N ALA A 255 9.29 11.06 16.73
CA ALA A 255 8.54 12.00 15.91
C ALA A 255 7.58 11.32 14.91
N PHE A 256 7.58 9.98 14.83
CA PHE A 256 6.65 9.25 13.96
C PHE A 256 5.20 9.49 14.39
N PRO A 257 4.25 9.67 13.45
CA PRO A 257 2.89 10.06 13.80
C PRO A 257 2.13 8.98 14.58
N PRO A 258 1.09 9.34 15.36
CA PRO A 258 0.16 8.38 15.95
C PRO A 258 -0.32 7.39 14.91
N SER A 259 -0.35 6.10 15.26
CA SER A 259 -0.48 5.01 14.30
C SER A 259 -1.66 4.10 14.64
N PHE A 260 -2.45 3.73 13.62
CA PHE A 260 -3.39 2.61 13.66
C PHE A 260 -2.82 1.47 12.82
N ILE A 261 -2.71 0.27 13.39
CA ILE A 261 -2.17 -0.90 12.69
C ILE A 261 -3.14 -2.08 12.81
N SER A 262 -3.45 -2.70 11.68
CA SER A 262 -4.37 -3.84 11.64
C SER A 262 -3.89 -4.94 10.69
N VAL A 263 -4.15 -6.19 11.08
CA VAL A 263 -3.83 -7.37 10.25
C VAL A 263 -4.72 -8.54 10.64
N GLY A 264 -5.08 -9.40 9.67
CA GLY A 264 -5.79 -10.64 9.90
C GLY A 264 -4.91 -11.70 10.57
N ASN A 265 -5.50 -12.56 11.41
CA ASN A 265 -4.77 -13.65 12.10
C ASN A 265 -4.40 -14.83 11.19
N GLY A 266 -4.93 -14.87 9.97
CA GLY A 266 -4.54 -15.81 8.92
C GLY A 266 -3.60 -15.23 7.87
N ASP A 267 -3.18 -13.98 8.04
CA ASP A 267 -2.29 -13.29 7.13
C ASP A 267 -0.83 -13.67 7.37
N ALA A 268 -0.12 -14.04 6.32
CA ALA A 268 1.32 -14.36 6.39
C ALA A 268 2.18 -13.15 6.84
N LEU A 269 1.68 -11.91 6.68
CA LEU A 269 2.34 -10.68 7.11
C LEU A 269 1.97 -10.27 8.55
N ALA A 270 1.18 -11.07 9.29
CA ALA A 270 0.82 -10.74 10.67
C ALA A 270 2.06 -10.47 11.57
N PRO A 271 3.16 -11.24 11.50
CA PRO A 271 4.37 -10.94 12.28
C PRO A 271 4.99 -9.58 11.96
N GLN A 272 4.88 -9.10 10.72
CA GLN A 272 5.39 -7.80 10.28
C GLN A 272 4.63 -6.64 10.95
N SER A 273 3.30 -6.76 11.04
CA SER A 273 2.45 -5.77 11.70
C SER A 273 2.71 -5.72 13.21
N VAL A 274 2.94 -6.86 13.84
CA VAL A 274 3.29 -6.95 15.27
C VAL A 274 4.66 -6.31 15.51
N MET A 275 5.66 -6.61 14.66
CA MET A 275 7.01 -6.02 14.73
C MET A 275 6.96 -4.49 14.58
N MET A 276 6.22 -3.98 13.61
CA MET A 276 6.08 -2.54 13.40
C MET A 276 5.42 -1.85 14.59
N ALA A 277 4.35 -2.42 15.12
CA ALA A 277 3.67 -1.88 16.31
C ALA A 277 4.60 -1.83 17.53
N GLN A 278 5.43 -2.86 17.72
CA GLN A 278 6.40 -2.90 18.82
C GLN A 278 7.49 -1.84 18.62
N ALA A 279 8.09 -1.76 17.42
CA ALA A 279 9.12 -0.76 17.12
C ALA A 279 8.65 0.67 17.37
N LEU A 280 7.40 0.99 17.05
CA LEU A 280 6.80 2.30 17.32
C LEU A 280 6.57 2.54 18.83
N ARG A 281 6.06 1.54 19.56
CA ARG A 281 5.87 1.64 21.01
C ARG A 281 7.19 1.84 21.75
N ASP A 282 8.26 1.18 21.32
CA ASP A 282 9.62 1.31 21.90
C ASP A 282 10.18 2.72 21.71
N ARG A 283 9.64 3.49 20.75
CA ARG A 283 9.96 4.92 20.54
C ARG A 283 8.96 5.88 21.19
N GLY A 284 8.03 5.37 22.01
CA GLY A 284 7.03 6.20 22.68
C GLY A 284 5.89 6.70 21.77
N VAL A 285 5.79 6.20 20.54
CA VAL A 285 4.72 6.56 19.62
C VAL A 285 3.40 5.97 20.09
N LYS A 286 2.31 6.74 20.01
CA LYS A 286 0.96 6.26 20.31
C LYS A 286 0.51 5.29 19.21
N VAL A 287 0.28 4.02 19.57
CA VAL A 287 -0.12 2.96 18.64
C VAL A 287 -1.44 2.34 19.08
N ASP A 288 -2.46 2.47 18.25
CA ASP A 288 -3.71 1.71 18.34
C ASP A 288 -3.61 0.48 17.41
N THR A 289 -4.02 -0.69 17.90
CA THR A 289 -3.92 -1.92 17.12
C THR A 289 -5.25 -2.66 17.08
N LEU A 290 -5.56 -3.25 15.92
CA LEU A 290 -6.61 -4.24 15.78
C LEU A 290 -5.98 -5.54 15.31
N PHE A 291 -5.57 -6.35 16.27
CA PHE A 291 -5.05 -7.69 16.05
C PHE A 291 -6.02 -8.73 16.62
N PHE A 292 -6.17 -9.81 15.93
CA PHE A 292 -7.05 -10.90 16.34
C PHE A 292 -6.25 -12.02 16.97
N ALA A 293 -6.84 -12.69 17.97
CA ALA A 293 -6.18 -13.81 18.63
C ALA A 293 -5.83 -14.92 17.62
N PRO A 294 -4.69 -15.63 17.80
CA PRO A 294 -4.28 -16.67 16.87
C PRO A 294 -5.30 -17.79 16.65
N ASP A 295 -6.18 -18.03 17.61
CA ASP A 295 -7.24 -19.04 17.59
C ASP A 295 -8.60 -18.50 17.09
N THR A 296 -8.68 -17.23 16.72
CA THR A 296 -9.91 -16.66 16.11
C THR A 296 -10.27 -17.39 14.82
N GLU A 297 -11.51 -17.85 14.74
CA GLU A 297 -12.06 -18.54 13.56
C GLU A 297 -13.33 -17.85 13.05
N PRO A 298 -13.57 -17.83 11.73
CA PRO A 298 -12.63 -18.29 10.68
C PRO A 298 -11.41 -17.37 10.59
N LYS A 299 -10.27 -17.93 10.15
CA LYS A 299 -9.05 -17.15 9.93
C LYS A 299 -9.30 -15.97 9.00
N LEU A 300 -8.81 -14.82 9.40
CA LEU A 300 -8.93 -13.59 8.60
C LEU A 300 -7.76 -13.50 7.61
N PRO A 301 -8.07 -13.44 6.31
CA PRO A 301 -7.04 -13.41 5.28
C PRO A 301 -6.33 -12.06 5.20
N HIS A 302 -5.35 -11.97 4.31
CA HIS A 302 -4.75 -10.73 3.86
C HIS A 302 -5.82 -9.76 3.36
N GLU A 303 -5.72 -8.47 3.71
CA GLU A 303 -6.66 -7.40 3.33
C GLU A 303 -8.13 -7.64 3.77
N TYR A 304 -8.34 -8.36 4.88
CA TYR A 304 -9.67 -8.66 5.44
C TYR A 304 -10.53 -7.40 5.67
N GLN A 305 -9.93 -6.23 5.86
CA GLN A 305 -10.62 -4.96 6.09
C GLN A 305 -11.51 -4.53 4.93
N PHE A 306 -11.28 -5.05 3.74
CA PHE A 306 -12.11 -4.77 2.58
C PHE A 306 -13.34 -5.68 2.47
N ASP A 307 -13.45 -6.73 3.29
CA ASP A 307 -14.64 -7.59 3.34
C ASP A 307 -15.65 -7.07 4.38
N LEU A 308 -16.44 -6.06 4.01
CA LEU A 308 -17.51 -5.52 4.86
C LEU A 308 -18.72 -6.48 5.01
N GLY A 309 -18.74 -7.59 4.31
CA GLY A 309 -19.67 -8.70 4.57
C GLY A 309 -19.42 -9.37 5.91
N ARG A 310 -18.16 -9.35 6.39
CA ARG A 310 -17.74 -9.90 7.67
C ARG A 310 -17.85 -8.89 8.81
N PRO A 311 -18.15 -9.35 10.05
CA PRO A 311 -18.10 -8.48 11.23
C PRO A 311 -16.73 -7.82 11.43
N GLU A 312 -15.65 -8.55 11.21
CA GLU A 312 -14.26 -8.09 11.43
C GLU A 312 -13.86 -6.98 10.44
N GLY A 313 -14.30 -7.08 9.18
CA GLY A 313 -14.08 -6.00 8.20
C GLY A 313 -14.81 -4.71 8.58
N ARG A 314 -16.07 -4.85 9.08
CA ARG A 314 -16.80 -3.70 9.63
C ARG A 314 -16.14 -3.14 10.89
N GLN A 315 -15.67 -4.03 11.79
CA GLN A 315 -14.89 -3.61 12.97
C GLN A 315 -13.63 -2.84 12.59
N ALA A 316 -12.92 -3.27 11.53
CA ALA A 316 -11.75 -2.56 11.04
C ALA A 316 -12.10 -1.15 10.53
N LEU A 317 -13.20 -1.02 9.78
CA LEU A 317 -13.70 0.27 9.32
C LEU A 317 -14.11 1.19 10.49
N ASP A 318 -14.80 0.66 11.49
CA ASP A 318 -15.24 1.41 12.67
C ASP A 318 -14.05 1.83 13.53
N ARG A 319 -13.06 0.96 13.73
CA ARG A 319 -11.83 1.28 14.47
C ARG A 319 -10.98 2.33 13.73
N LEU A 320 -10.85 2.23 12.41
CA LEU A 320 -10.21 3.26 11.60
C LEU A 320 -10.94 4.61 11.76
N THR A 321 -12.27 4.60 11.69
CA THR A 321 -13.07 5.81 11.85
C THR A 321 -12.90 6.44 13.25
N ALA A 322 -12.89 5.61 14.30
CA ALA A 322 -12.63 6.06 15.66
C ALA A 322 -11.22 6.64 15.83
N PHE A 323 -10.21 6.02 15.23
CA PHE A 323 -8.85 6.56 15.20
C PHE A 323 -8.81 7.94 14.54
N LEU A 324 -9.43 8.09 13.36
CA LEU A 324 -9.50 9.38 12.65
C LEU A 324 -10.23 10.47 13.48
N GLN A 325 -11.29 10.10 14.23
CA GLN A 325 -11.99 10.99 15.14
C GLN A 325 -11.08 11.44 16.30
N GLY A 326 -10.30 10.53 16.85
CA GLY A 326 -9.35 10.82 17.95
C GLY A 326 -8.19 11.74 17.55
N LEU A 327 -8.00 11.98 16.24
CA LEU A 327 -7.00 12.93 15.71
C LEU A 327 -7.56 14.33 15.45
N GLN A 328 -8.85 14.57 15.71
CA GLN A 328 -9.45 15.90 15.58
C GLN A 328 -8.92 16.83 16.69
N PRO A 329 -8.95 18.17 16.48
CA PRO A 329 -8.51 19.17 17.48
C PRO A 329 -9.25 19.05 18.78
#